data_0ae28742c250fb30f39cc5aac4280836
#
_entry.id   0ae28742c250fb30f39cc5aac4280836
#
_cell.length_a   1.000
_cell.length_b   1.000
_cell.length_c   1.000
_cell.angle_alpha   90.00
_cell.angle_beta   90.00
_cell.angle_gamma   90.00
#
_symmetry.space_group_name_H-M   'P 1'
#
loop_
_entity.id
_entity.type
_entity.pdbx_description
1 polymer ?
#
loop_
_entity_poly.entity_id
_entity_poly.type
_entity_poly.pdbx_seq_one_letter_code
_entity_poly.pdbx_strand_id
1 'polypeptide(L)'
;MASALSNPGLVEDYITRPSNPLSRYYHKILEGERISREEAIDIYHSDDLLSIGILADTARVSRTPYELRNYVYWVHNFHINPTNICEANCRFCSFKKGPKSPFAYVMSVDDVIEQVNNYPMKDSLSEFHIVSGLYNQQGLEYYRDLFKALKQHFPKVHIKG
;
A
#
# COMPACT_ATOMS: atom_id res chain seq x y z
N MET A 1 3.80 27.49 -2.82
CA MET A 1 5.25 27.44 -2.51
C MET A 1 5.88 26.44 -3.46
N ALA A 2 6.62 26.92 -4.47
CA ALA A 2 7.36 26.04 -5.37
C ALA A 2 8.50 25.39 -4.56
N SER A 3 8.57 24.07 -4.60
CA SER A 3 9.58 23.27 -3.92
C SER A 3 10.97 23.69 -4.40
N ALA A 4 11.86 23.99 -3.46
CA ALA A 4 13.27 24.34 -3.71
C ALA A 4 14.12 23.19 -4.33
N LEU A 5 13.48 22.10 -4.74
CA LEU A 5 14.10 20.91 -5.35
C LEU A 5 13.98 20.88 -6.87
N SER A 6 13.48 21.92 -7.53
CA SER A 6 13.24 21.90 -8.95
C SER A 6 14.17 22.84 -9.74
N ASN A 7 15.47 22.60 -9.68
CA ASN A 7 16.32 22.98 -10.82
C ASN A 7 16.55 21.72 -11.66
N PRO A 8 15.79 21.49 -12.74
CA PRO A 8 15.91 20.28 -13.56
C PRO A 8 17.34 20.07 -14.09
N GLY A 9 18.07 21.14 -14.34
CA GLY A 9 19.47 21.07 -14.80
C GLY A 9 20.40 20.46 -13.75
N LEU A 10 20.26 20.79 -12.47
CA LEU A 10 21.11 20.21 -11.42
C LEU A 10 20.87 18.69 -11.25
N VAL A 11 19.64 18.25 -11.42
CA VAL A 11 19.28 16.83 -11.31
C VAL A 11 19.87 16.05 -12.49
N GLU A 12 19.71 16.57 -13.69
CA GLU A 12 20.27 15.99 -14.91
C GLU A 12 21.80 15.97 -14.86
N ASP A 13 22.44 17.09 -14.50
CA ASP A 13 23.89 17.19 -14.33
C ASP A 13 24.42 16.19 -13.30
N TYR A 14 23.65 15.91 -12.24
CA TYR A 14 24.04 14.94 -11.23
C TYR A 14 24.04 13.51 -11.78
N ILE A 15 22.93 13.09 -12.41
CA ILE A 15 22.77 11.69 -12.86
C ILE A 15 23.62 11.39 -14.11
N THR A 16 23.85 12.37 -14.99
CA THR A 16 24.60 12.19 -16.25
C THR A 16 26.10 12.37 -16.11
N ARG A 17 26.63 12.65 -14.91
CA ARG A 17 28.08 12.76 -14.71
C ARG A 17 28.81 11.51 -15.18
N PRO A 18 29.98 11.66 -15.88
CA PRO A 18 30.74 10.52 -16.36
C PRO A 18 31.18 9.54 -15.27
N SER A 19 31.31 10.02 -14.02
CA SER A 19 31.65 9.20 -12.86
C SER A 19 30.47 8.46 -12.24
N ASN A 20 29.23 8.72 -12.70
CA ASN A 20 28.04 8.09 -12.14
C ASN A 20 27.75 6.76 -12.84
N PRO A 21 27.89 5.61 -12.17
CA PRO A 21 27.68 4.31 -12.79
C PRO A 21 26.22 4.06 -13.20
N LEU A 22 25.27 4.81 -12.61
CA LEU A 22 23.84 4.68 -12.90
C LEU A 22 23.36 5.54 -14.08
N SER A 23 24.23 6.39 -14.65
CA SER A 23 23.93 7.28 -15.79
C SER A 23 23.33 6.52 -16.99
N ARG A 24 23.84 5.34 -17.29
CA ARG A 24 23.34 4.49 -18.39
C ARG A 24 21.86 4.12 -18.24
N TYR A 25 21.39 3.94 -17.02
CA TYR A 25 19.99 3.58 -16.75
C TYR A 25 19.06 4.79 -16.89
N TYR A 26 19.55 6.00 -16.61
CA TYR A 26 18.81 7.23 -16.84
C TYR A 26 18.42 7.42 -18.30
N HIS A 27 19.39 7.29 -19.22
CA HIS A 27 19.14 7.38 -20.66
C HIS A 27 18.17 6.29 -21.13
N LYS A 28 18.38 5.07 -20.69
CA LYS A 28 17.51 3.94 -21.01
C LYS A 28 16.05 4.18 -20.60
N ILE A 29 15.83 4.77 -19.41
CA ILE A 29 14.49 5.10 -18.91
C ILE A 29 13.87 6.23 -19.75
N LEU A 30 14.64 7.26 -20.13
CA LEU A 30 14.16 8.35 -21.00
C LEU A 30 13.73 7.85 -22.38
N GLU A 31 14.42 6.87 -22.93
CA GLU A 31 14.11 6.22 -24.21
C GLU A 31 12.90 5.25 -24.09
N GLY A 32 12.35 5.10 -22.89
CA GLY A 32 11.19 4.23 -22.62
C GLY A 32 11.54 2.74 -22.55
N GLU A 33 12.82 2.40 -22.54
CA GLU A 33 13.29 1.04 -22.47
C GLU A 33 13.08 0.43 -21.06
N ARG A 34 12.89 -0.89 -21.02
CA ARG A 34 12.72 -1.61 -19.78
C ARG A 34 14.06 -1.98 -19.16
N ILE A 35 14.22 -1.75 -17.86
CA ILE A 35 15.34 -2.25 -17.06
C ILE A 35 15.29 -3.78 -17.01
N SER A 36 16.42 -4.45 -17.32
CA SER A 36 16.56 -5.90 -17.20
C SER A 36 16.64 -6.34 -15.73
N ARG A 37 16.58 -7.65 -15.50
CA ARG A 37 16.73 -8.20 -14.15
C ARG A 37 18.12 -7.93 -13.58
N GLU A 38 19.16 -8.07 -14.39
CA GLU A 38 20.57 -7.86 -14.01
C GLU A 38 20.81 -6.38 -13.71
N GLU A 39 20.27 -5.48 -14.54
CA GLU A 39 20.33 -4.03 -14.31
C GLU A 39 19.59 -3.61 -13.05
N ALA A 40 18.43 -4.22 -12.76
CA ALA A 40 17.70 -3.98 -11.52
C ALA A 40 18.50 -4.42 -10.28
N ILE A 41 19.25 -5.53 -10.38
CA ILE A 41 20.15 -5.99 -9.32
C ILE A 41 21.29 -5.01 -9.10
N ASP A 42 21.89 -4.48 -10.18
CA ASP A 42 22.93 -3.46 -10.10
C ASP A 42 22.43 -2.19 -9.41
N ILE A 43 21.24 -1.71 -9.78
CA ILE A 43 20.59 -0.56 -9.13
C ILE A 43 20.33 -0.83 -7.66
N TYR A 44 19.86 -2.03 -7.31
CA TYR A 44 19.55 -2.44 -5.93
C TYR A 44 20.81 -2.47 -5.04
N HIS A 45 21.96 -2.82 -5.57
CA HIS A 45 23.23 -2.87 -4.85
C HIS A 45 23.98 -1.53 -4.81
N SER A 46 23.43 -0.50 -5.42
CA SER A 46 24.05 0.83 -5.40
C SER A 46 23.80 1.53 -4.05
N ASP A 47 24.85 2.14 -3.51
CA ASP A 47 24.76 3.00 -2.32
C ASP A 47 24.34 4.45 -2.67
N ASP A 48 24.27 4.81 -3.96
CA ASP A 48 23.86 6.14 -4.42
C ASP A 48 22.33 6.28 -4.46
N LEU A 49 21.73 6.45 -3.26
CA LEU A 49 20.29 6.64 -3.10
C LEU A 49 19.73 7.83 -3.87
N LEU A 50 20.56 8.89 -4.09
CA LEU A 50 20.11 10.05 -4.86
C LEU A 50 19.90 9.69 -6.32
N SER A 51 20.86 9.01 -6.94
CA SER A 51 20.70 8.52 -8.30
C SER A 51 19.53 7.53 -8.43
N ILE A 52 19.36 6.62 -7.49
CA ILE A 52 18.19 5.71 -7.47
C ILE A 52 16.89 6.50 -7.43
N GLY A 53 16.79 7.52 -6.58
CA GLY A 53 15.64 8.41 -6.50
C GLY A 53 15.35 9.15 -7.81
N ILE A 54 16.41 9.67 -8.47
CA ILE A 54 16.29 10.31 -9.79
C ILE A 54 15.77 9.32 -10.85
N LEU A 55 16.32 8.11 -10.90
CA LEU A 55 15.84 7.07 -11.83
C LEU A 55 14.37 6.72 -11.60
N ALA A 56 13.98 6.58 -10.34
CA ALA A 56 12.60 6.25 -9.97
C ALA A 56 11.63 7.38 -10.35
N ASP A 57 11.98 8.64 -10.07
CA ASP A 57 11.15 9.80 -10.44
C ASP A 57 11.07 9.99 -11.95
N THR A 58 12.18 9.84 -12.67
CA THR A 58 12.22 9.88 -14.14
C THR A 58 11.29 8.81 -14.74
N ALA A 59 11.34 7.57 -14.22
CA ALA A 59 10.47 6.48 -14.66
C ALA A 59 8.99 6.78 -14.34
N ARG A 60 8.72 7.36 -13.19
CA ARG A 60 7.36 7.78 -12.79
C ARG A 60 6.83 8.86 -13.74
N VAL A 61 7.60 9.92 -13.94
CA VAL A 61 7.19 11.06 -14.76
C VAL A 61 6.98 10.65 -16.21
N SER A 62 7.86 9.82 -16.78
CA SER A 62 7.73 9.36 -18.17
C SER A 62 6.47 8.51 -18.42
N ARG A 63 5.96 7.84 -17.39
CA ARG A 63 4.78 6.93 -17.49
C ARG A 63 3.49 7.53 -16.96
N THR A 64 3.56 8.69 -16.31
CA THR A 64 2.37 9.35 -15.75
C THR A 64 1.88 10.43 -16.71
N PRO A 65 0.61 10.42 -17.15
CA PRO A 65 0.01 11.51 -17.92
C PRO A 65 0.27 12.87 -17.25
N TYR A 66 0.52 13.89 -18.05
CA TYR A 66 0.91 15.22 -17.55
C TYR A 66 -0.08 15.75 -16.51
N GLU A 67 -1.37 15.56 -16.75
CA GLU A 67 -2.46 16.04 -15.91
C GLU A 67 -2.47 15.39 -14.52
N LEU A 68 -1.88 14.18 -14.41
CA LEU A 68 -1.86 13.40 -13.17
C LEU A 68 -0.54 13.51 -12.39
N ARG A 69 0.48 14.19 -12.93
CA ARG A 69 1.81 14.25 -12.31
C ARG A 69 1.84 14.92 -10.94
N ASN A 70 0.91 15.84 -10.70
CA ASN A 70 0.78 16.57 -9.43
C ASN A 70 -0.25 15.98 -8.47
N TYR A 71 -0.86 14.86 -8.82
CA TYR A 71 -1.81 14.18 -7.95
C TYR A 71 -1.14 13.10 -7.13
N VAL A 72 -1.49 13.08 -5.84
CA VAL A 72 -1.14 12.00 -4.92
C VAL A 72 -2.44 11.43 -4.40
N TYR A 73 -2.64 10.13 -4.61
CA TYR A 73 -3.81 9.41 -4.10
C TYR A 73 -3.44 8.75 -2.78
N TRP A 74 -4.30 8.90 -1.80
CA TRP A 74 -4.14 8.24 -0.52
C TRP A 74 -5.49 7.80 0.02
N VAL A 75 -5.49 6.78 0.85
CA VAL A 75 -6.66 6.30 1.58
C VAL A 75 -6.36 6.31 3.07
N HIS A 76 -7.32 6.79 3.87
CA HIS A 76 -7.29 6.62 5.30
C HIS A 76 -8.10 5.37 5.60
N ASN A 77 -7.44 4.23 5.69
CA ASN A 77 -8.11 2.97 5.91
C ASN A 77 -8.09 2.57 7.39
N PHE A 78 -9.09 1.80 7.78
CA PHE A 78 -9.17 1.11 9.05
C PHE A 78 -9.21 -0.39 8.79
N HIS A 79 -8.25 -1.12 9.36
CA HIS A 79 -8.21 -2.56 9.24
C HIS A 79 -9.20 -3.22 10.19
N ILE A 80 -10.09 -4.02 9.63
CA ILE A 80 -11.04 -4.86 10.35
C ILE A 80 -10.63 -6.30 10.15
N ASN A 81 -10.30 -6.96 11.25
CA ASN A 81 -9.92 -8.38 11.25
C ASN A 81 -10.93 -9.14 12.14
N PRO A 82 -12.06 -9.60 11.59
CA PRO A 82 -13.14 -10.20 12.38
C PRO A 82 -12.71 -11.44 13.17
N THR A 83 -11.72 -12.17 12.69
CA THR A 83 -11.13 -13.30 13.44
C THR A 83 -9.69 -13.55 13.00
N ASN A 84 -8.88 -14.02 13.94
CA ASN A 84 -7.54 -14.55 13.64
C ASN A 84 -7.52 -16.09 13.58
N ILE A 85 -8.66 -16.75 13.80
CA ILE A 85 -8.78 -18.21 13.60
C ILE A 85 -8.75 -18.47 12.10
N CYS A 86 -7.85 -19.36 11.66
CA CYS A 86 -7.70 -19.64 10.23
C CYS A 86 -7.41 -21.13 10.01
N GLU A 87 -8.15 -21.74 9.10
CA GLU A 87 -7.97 -23.14 8.68
C GLU A 87 -6.83 -23.28 7.65
N ALA A 88 -6.48 -22.21 6.92
CA ALA A 88 -5.35 -22.21 6.02
C ALA A 88 -4.02 -22.32 6.77
N ASN A 89 -3.03 -22.96 6.15
CA ASN A 89 -1.71 -23.20 6.75
C ASN A 89 -0.59 -22.45 6.01
N CYS A 90 -0.74 -21.14 5.83
CA CYS A 90 0.27 -20.30 5.17
C CYS A 90 1.52 -20.18 6.04
N ARG A 91 2.68 -20.57 5.48
CA ARG A 91 3.96 -20.64 6.22
C ARG A 91 4.45 -19.30 6.76
N PHE A 92 4.13 -18.19 6.09
CA PHE A 92 4.60 -16.84 6.49
C PHE A 92 3.60 -16.07 7.36
N CYS A 93 2.40 -16.60 7.59
CA CYS A 93 1.35 -15.90 8.32
C CYS A 93 1.55 -15.98 9.84
N SER A 94 2.00 -14.89 10.46
CA SER A 94 2.11 -14.76 11.92
C SER A 94 0.78 -14.40 12.60
N PHE A 95 -0.20 -13.92 11.86
CA PHE A 95 -1.51 -13.48 12.34
C PHE A 95 -2.38 -14.67 12.79
N LYS A 96 -2.33 -15.77 12.04
CA LYS A 96 -3.13 -16.97 12.28
C LYS A 96 -2.98 -17.51 13.70
N LYS A 97 -4.13 -17.88 14.30
CA LYS A 97 -4.21 -18.70 15.51
C LYS A 97 -5.06 -19.93 15.27
N GLY A 98 -4.71 -21.03 15.95
CA GLY A 98 -5.59 -22.19 16.01
C GLY A 98 -6.79 -21.91 16.94
N PRO A 99 -7.93 -22.61 16.77
CA PRO A 99 -9.15 -22.35 17.55
C PRO A 99 -9.00 -22.58 19.06
N LYS A 100 -8.01 -23.37 19.48
CA LYS A 100 -7.69 -23.65 20.91
C LYS A 100 -6.65 -22.68 21.48
N SER A 101 -6.15 -21.71 20.70
CA SER A 101 -5.17 -20.74 21.19
C SER A 101 -5.81 -19.79 22.20
N PRO A 102 -5.13 -19.46 23.31
CA PRO A 102 -5.62 -18.43 24.23
C PRO A 102 -5.66 -17.02 23.62
N PHE A 103 -5.04 -16.85 22.45
CA PHE A 103 -5.03 -15.61 21.70
C PHE A 103 -5.99 -15.63 20.50
N ALA A 104 -6.78 -16.72 20.36
CA ALA A 104 -7.81 -16.79 19.32
C ALA A 104 -8.98 -15.87 19.68
N TYR A 105 -9.52 -15.20 18.66
CA TYR A 105 -10.73 -14.38 18.84
C TYR A 105 -11.65 -14.47 17.63
N VAL A 106 -12.91 -14.19 17.88
CA VAL A 106 -13.96 -14.01 16.87
C VAL A 106 -14.75 -12.78 17.31
N MET A 107 -14.92 -11.82 16.43
CA MET A 107 -15.71 -10.61 16.69
C MET A 107 -17.14 -10.79 16.18
N SER A 108 -18.09 -10.35 16.95
CA SER A 108 -19.46 -10.12 16.47
C SER A 108 -19.52 -8.88 15.57
N VAL A 109 -20.64 -8.68 14.90
CA VAL A 109 -20.86 -7.44 14.12
C VAL A 109 -20.82 -6.22 15.05
N ASP A 110 -21.42 -6.33 16.25
CA ASP A 110 -21.46 -5.23 17.23
C ASP A 110 -20.06 -4.89 17.75
N ASP A 111 -19.20 -5.89 18.01
CA ASP A 111 -17.80 -5.67 18.41
C ASP A 111 -17.04 -4.87 17.36
N VAL A 112 -17.26 -5.17 16.05
CA VAL A 112 -16.63 -4.43 14.96
C VAL A 112 -17.13 -2.99 14.92
N ILE A 113 -18.42 -2.76 15.03
CA ILE A 113 -19.00 -1.40 15.06
C ILE A 113 -18.48 -0.61 16.25
N GLU A 114 -18.38 -1.23 17.42
CA GLU A 114 -17.81 -0.60 18.62
C GLU A 114 -16.33 -0.25 18.40
N GLN A 115 -15.54 -1.17 17.82
CA GLN A 115 -14.14 -0.93 17.53
C GLN A 115 -13.94 0.30 16.62
N VAL A 116 -14.77 0.44 15.57
CA VAL A 116 -14.70 1.61 14.68
C VAL A 116 -15.16 2.87 15.39
N ASN A 117 -16.23 2.80 16.20
CA ASN A 117 -16.73 3.96 16.95
C ASN A 117 -15.72 4.49 17.96
N ASN A 118 -14.90 3.62 18.53
CA ASN A 118 -13.83 3.98 19.47
C ASN A 118 -12.57 4.50 18.79
N TYR A 119 -12.49 4.46 17.46
CA TYR A 119 -11.34 4.99 16.72
C TYR A 119 -11.38 6.53 16.70
N PRO A 120 -10.36 7.23 17.24
CA PRO A 120 -10.39 8.68 17.40
C PRO A 120 -10.56 9.46 16.10
N MET A 121 -10.10 8.89 14.96
CA MET A 121 -10.13 9.54 13.65
C MET A 121 -11.21 8.93 12.72
N LYS A 122 -12.24 8.32 13.26
CA LYS A 122 -13.30 7.63 12.48
C LYS A 122 -13.96 8.51 11.42
N ASP A 123 -14.14 9.81 11.71
CA ASP A 123 -14.82 10.75 10.81
C ASP A 123 -14.00 11.08 9.55
N SER A 124 -12.70 10.80 9.57
CA SER A 124 -11.81 10.99 8.42
C SER A 124 -11.54 9.71 7.64
N LEU A 125 -12.15 8.59 8.04
CA LEU A 125 -11.99 7.32 7.33
C LEU A 125 -12.58 7.39 5.93
N SER A 126 -11.83 6.87 4.97
CA SER A 126 -12.26 6.72 3.58
C SER A 126 -12.50 5.26 3.18
N GLU A 127 -11.87 4.31 3.88
CA GLU A 127 -11.95 2.89 3.53
C GLU A 127 -11.91 1.98 4.77
N PHE A 128 -12.74 0.95 4.78
CA PHE A 128 -12.57 -0.24 5.62
C PHE A 128 -11.85 -1.31 4.81
N HIS A 129 -10.74 -1.81 5.32
CA HIS A 129 -10.03 -2.94 4.73
C HIS A 129 -10.27 -4.18 5.59
N ILE A 130 -11.12 -5.08 5.10
CA ILE A 130 -11.56 -6.27 5.83
C ILE A 130 -10.73 -7.46 5.39
N VAL A 131 -9.89 -7.96 6.28
CA VAL A 131 -9.04 -9.13 6.07
C VAL A 131 -9.15 -10.04 7.27
N SER A 132 -9.47 -11.31 7.05
CA SER A 132 -9.76 -12.25 8.12
C SER A 132 -9.02 -13.58 7.96
N GLY A 133 -8.99 -14.37 9.02
CA GLY A 133 -8.72 -15.78 8.90
C GLY A 133 -9.85 -16.50 8.15
N LEU A 134 -9.53 -17.58 7.45
CA LEU A 134 -10.53 -18.48 6.88
C LEU A 134 -11.13 -19.32 8.01
N TYR A 135 -12.36 -18.99 8.39
CA TYR A 135 -13.05 -19.62 9.50
C TYR A 135 -14.49 -19.98 9.13
N ASN A 136 -14.76 -21.27 8.96
CA ASN A 136 -16.03 -21.76 8.43
C ASN A 136 -17.26 -21.38 9.29
N GLN A 137 -17.08 -21.09 10.58
CA GLN A 137 -18.18 -20.66 11.43
C GLN A 137 -18.59 -19.20 11.21
N GLN A 138 -17.73 -18.38 10.57
CA GLN A 138 -18.08 -17.06 10.06
C GLN A 138 -18.38 -17.17 8.56
N GLY A 139 -19.56 -17.67 8.23
CA GLY A 139 -20.00 -17.84 6.85
C GLY A 139 -20.49 -16.55 6.19
N LEU A 140 -21.07 -16.70 5.01
CA LEU A 140 -21.55 -15.59 4.17
C LEU A 140 -22.52 -14.66 4.90
N GLU A 141 -23.39 -15.22 5.75
CA GLU A 141 -24.39 -14.46 6.53
C GLU A 141 -23.74 -13.45 7.46
N TYR A 142 -22.66 -13.83 8.14
CA TYR A 142 -21.90 -12.93 8.99
C TYR A 142 -21.35 -11.72 8.21
N TYR A 143 -20.70 -11.98 7.06
CA TYR A 143 -20.13 -10.89 6.25
C TYR A 143 -21.20 -10.01 5.62
N ARG A 144 -22.32 -10.59 5.18
CA ARG A 144 -23.47 -9.81 4.72
C ARG A 144 -23.98 -8.84 5.79
N ASP A 145 -24.12 -9.32 7.01
CA ASP A 145 -24.65 -8.51 8.12
C ASP A 145 -23.61 -7.48 8.57
N LEU A 146 -22.34 -7.84 8.61
CA LEU A 146 -21.22 -6.91 8.85
C LEU A 146 -21.21 -5.77 7.83
N PHE A 147 -21.29 -6.07 6.53
CA PHE A 147 -21.27 -5.03 5.49
C PHE A 147 -22.48 -4.12 5.54
N LYS A 148 -23.65 -4.67 5.85
CA LYS A 148 -24.87 -3.88 6.06
C LYS A 148 -24.71 -2.94 7.26
N ALA A 149 -24.25 -3.44 8.40
CA ALA A 149 -24.03 -2.64 9.59
C ALA A 149 -23.01 -1.53 9.36
N LEU A 150 -21.87 -1.85 8.75
CA LEU A 150 -20.85 -0.85 8.39
C LEU A 150 -21.41 0.24 7.48
N LYS A 151 -22.22 -0.11 6.48
CA LYS A 151 -22.85 0.87 5.57
C LYS A 151 -23.95 1.68 6.23
N GLN A 152 -24.66 1.15 7.21
CA GLN A 152 -25.65 1.89 8.00
C GLN A 152 -24.99 2.92 8.92
N HIS A 153 -23.92 2.54 9.61
CA HIS A 153 -23.21 3.42 10.55
C HIS A 153 -22.24 4.39 9.86
N PHE A 154 -21.61 3.96 8.76
CA PHE A 154 -20.56 4.71 8.05
C PHE A 154 -20.83 4.75 6.53
N PRO A 155 -21.91 5.40 6.06
CA PRO A 155 -22.38 5.29 4.67
C PRO A 155 -21.37 5.79 3.63
N LYS A 156 -20.49 6.73 4.01
CA LYS A 156 -19.50 7.34 3.11
C LYS A 156 -18.21 6.55 2.99
N VAL A 157 -17.93 5.63 3.92
CA VAL A 157 -16.69 4.86 3.92
C VAL A 157 -16.78 3.71 2.93
N HIS A 158 -15.77 3.57 2.07
CA HIS A 158 -15.65 2.46 1.13
C HIS A 158 -15.37 1.15 1.89
N ILE A 159 -15.93 0.04 1.41
CA ILE A 159 -15.63 -1.29 1.96
C ILE A 159 -14.83 -2.06 0.93
N LYS A 160 -13.64 -2.51 1.34
CA LYS A 160 -12.76 -3.40 0.61
C LYS A 160 -12.58 -4.69 1.42
N GLY A 161 -12.96 -5.83 0.84
CA GLY A 161 -12.87 -7.14 1.45
C GLY A 161 -12.74 -8.25 0.41
#